data_36ad12fa4faa786a678731a32d282045
#
_entry.id   36ad12fa4faa786a678731a32d282045
#
_cell.length_a   1.000
_cell.length_b   1.000
_cell.length_c   1.000
_cell.angle_alpha   90.00
_cell.angle_beta   90.00
_cell.angle_gamma   90.00
#
_symmetry.space_group_name_H-M   'P 1'
#
loop_
_entity.id
_entity.type
_entity.pdbx_description
1 polymer ?
#
loop_
_entity_poly.entity_id
_entity_poly.type
_entity_poly.pdbx_seq_one_letter_code
_entity_poly.pdbx_strand_id
1 'polypeptide(L)'
;MILKKTPAMNFFCFSTETTLMELGKYVRTKAHEVYIEAVKNNLEITGPIYWVYYGMDGNPKTKFKLDIGVPIQDKKNSINEFTSKTLESLECLTLIHNGTWENLPKSYSLLIAEITKSGRMLNGIAREIYINIDFNNPDNNITEIQMGLIPIQ
;
A
#
# COMPACT_ATOMS: atom_id res chain seq x y z
N MET A 1 1.25 7.26 -16.24
CA MET A 1 2.21 6.50 -15.40
C MET A 1 3.47 7.32 -15.20
N ILE A 2 4.00 7.33 -13.98
CA ILE A 2 5.17 8.14 -13.62
C ILE A 2 6.20 7.25 -12.94
N LEU A 3 7.45 7.33 -13.41
CA LEU A 3 8.59 6.73 -12.72
C LEU A 3 9.03 7.70 -11.63
N LYS A 4 9.10 7.25 -10.37
CA LYS A 4 9.54 8.08 -9.26
C LYS A 4 10.27 7.28 -8.19
N LYS A 5 10.99 8.00 -7.33
CA LYS A 5 11.61 7.48 -6.13
C LYS A 5 10.96 8.16 -4.93
N THR A 6 10.29 7.36 -4.08
CA THR A 6 9.66 7.89 -2.87
C THR A 6 10.69 8.08 -1.77
N PRO A 7 10.51 9.05 -0.87
CA PRO A 7 11.35 9.15 0.31
C PRO A 7 11.06 8.02 1.30
N ALA A 8 12.01 7.72 2.16
CA ALA A 8 11.74 6.93 3.36
C ALA A 8 10.84 7.72 4.30
N MET A 9 9.94 7.03 5.02
CA MET A 9 9.03 7.67 5.96
C MET A 9 8.78 6.80 7.18
N ASN A 10 8.45 7.42 8.30
CA ASN A 10 8.00 6.71 9.48
C ASN A 10 6.58 6.22 9.25
N PHE A 11 6.29 4.99 9.68
CA PHE A 11 5.05 4.30 9.36
C PHE A 11 4.52 3.55 10.58
N PHE A 12 3.24 3.72 10.86
CA PHE A 12 2.55 3.02 11.94
C PHE A 12 1.51 2.09 11.33
N CYS A 13 1.64 0.78 11.59
CA CYS A 13 0.89 -0.21 10.84
C CYS A 13 0.53 -1.47 11.62
N PHE A 14 -0.47 -2.17 11.11
CA PHE A 14 -0.76 -3.57 11.40
C PHE A 14 -0.08 -4.42 10.33
N SER A 15 0.61 -5.48 10.74
CA SER A 15 1.32 -6.39 9.83
C SER A 15 0.76 -7.79 9.95
N THR A 16 0.56 -8.47 8.81
CA THR A 16 0.06 -9.84 8.79
C THR A 16 0.57 -10.58 7.55
N GLU A 17 0.43 -11.89 7.56
CA GLU A 17 0.59 -12.74 6.37
C GLU A 17 -0.80 -13.15 5.90
N THR A 18 -1.09 -13.04 4.61
CA THR A 18 -2.40 -13.30 4.05
C THR A 18 -2.31 -13.71 2.58
N THR A 19 -3.45 -13.87 1.92
CA THR A 19 -3.57 -14.12 0.49
C THR A 19 -4.57 -13.15 -0.13
N LEU A 20 -4.57 -13.02 -1.46
CA LEU A 20 -5.55 -12.19 -2.15
C LEU A 20 -6.99 -12.61 -1.86
N MET A 21 -7.23 -13.91 -1.71
CA MET A 21 -8.58 -14.44 -1.39
C MET A 21 -9.10 -13.95 -0.04
N GLU A 22 -8.20 -13.64 0.91
CA GLU A 22 -8.56 -13.28 2.27
C GLU A 22 -8.55 -11.78 2.54
N LEU A 23 -8.17 -10.94 1.55
CA LEU A 23 -8.03 -9.50 1.75
C LEU A 23 -9.30 -8.83 2.26
N GLY A 24 -10.47 -9.30 1.83
CA GLY A 24 -11.75 -8.69 2.19
C GLY A 24 -11.99 -8.58 3.69
N LYS A 25 -11.41 -9.47 4.50
CA LYS A 25 -11.59 -9.44 5.96
C LYS A 25 -10.89 -8.25 6.64
N TYR A 26 -9.93 -7.60 5.96
CA TYR A 26 -9.20 -6.44 6.50
C TYR A 26 -9.77 -5.10 6.03
N VAL A 27 -10.60 -5.10 4.98
CA VAL A 27 -11.18 -3.88 4.42
C VAL A 27 -12.06 -3.19 5.46
N ARG A 28 -11.94 -1.88 5.62
CA ARG A 28 -12.58 -0.99 6.59
C ARG A 28 -12.11 -1.19 8.04
N THR A 29 -11.86 -2.42 8.46
CA THR A 29 -11.61 -2.73 9.88
C THR A 29 -10.23 -2.31 10.33
N LYS A 30 -9.17 -2.81 9.68
CA LYS A 30 -7.79 -2.58 10.14
C LYS A 30 -7.31 -1.15 9.95
N ALA A 31 -7.67 -0.50 8.84
CA ALA A 31 -7.35 0.90 8.63
C ALA A 31 -7.97 1.78 9.71
N HIS A 32 -9.23 1.51 10.06
CA HIS A 32 -9.94 2.23 11.12
C HIS A 32 -9.27 2.04 12.49
N GLU A 33 -8.89 0.81 12.82
CA GLU A 33 -8.18 0.49 14.06
C GLU A 33 -6.83 1.20 14.14
N VAL A 34 -6.07 1.24 13.05
CA VAL A 34 -4.78 1.96 12.96
C VAL A 34 -4.98 3.45 13.26
N TYR A 35 -5.99 4.08 12.67
CA TYR A 35 -6.31 5.49 12.92
C TYR A 35 -6.65 5.74 14.39
N ILE A 36 -7.52 4.92 14.97
CA ILE A 36 -7.93 5.06 16.37
C ILE A 36 -6.71 4.97 17.29
N GLU A 37 -5.88 3.95 17.10
CA GLU A 37 -4.68 3.77 17.93
C GLU A 37 -3.67 4.92 17.74
N ALA A 38 -3.47 5.36 16.52
CA ALA A 38 -2.58 6.50 16.25
C ALA A 38 -3.04 7.77 16.98
N VAL A 39 -4.31 8.12 16.83
CA VAL A 39 -4.88 9.32 17.48
C VAL A 39 -4.87 9.19 19.00
N LYS A 40 -5.25 8.04 19.52
CA LYS A 40 -5.27 7.75 20.96
C LYS A 40 -3.90 7.90 21.61
N ASN A 41 -2.83 7.60 20.89
CA ASN A 41 -1.45 7.67 21.35
C ASN A 41 -0.73 8.94 20.92
N ASN A 42 -1.46 9.94 20.45
CA ASN A 42 -0.94 11.25 20.03
C ASN A 42 0.11 11.17 18.92
N LEU A 43 0.00 10.19 18.02
CA LEU A 43 0.84 10.14 16.84
C LEU A 43 0.32 11.15 15.82
N GLU A 44 1.23 11.94 15.25
CA GLU A 44 0.88 12.88 14.19
C GLU A 44 0.85 12.15 12.84
N ILE A 45 -0.36 11.96 12.30
CA ILE A 45 -0.58 11.30 11.01
C ILE A 45 -0.26 12.29 9.90
N THR A 46 0.61 11.91 8.97
CA THR A 46 1.14 12.81 7.93
C THR A 46 0.68 12.47 6.51
N GLY A 47 -0.11 11.43 6.34
CA GLY A 47 -0.60 11.02 5.02
C GLY A 47 -1.75 10.02 5.10
N PRO A 48 -2.25 9.58 3.93
CA PRO A 48 -3.38 8.66 3.86
C PRO A 48 -3.01 7.24 4.28
N ILE A 49 -4.01 6.35 4.30
CA ILE A 49 -3.81 4.91 4.51
C ILE A 49 -3.04 4.32 3.32
N TYR A 50 -2.05 3.48 3.66
CA TYR A 50 -1.29 2.64 2.74
C TYR A 50 -1.62 1.18 3.00
N TRP A 51 -1.76 0.40 1.95
CA TRP A 51 -1.60 -1.06 1.98
C TRP A 51 -0.31 -1.38 1.25
N VAL A 52 0.62 -2.06 1.95
CA VAL A 52 1.94 -2.41 1.41
C VAL A 52 2.03 -3.93 1.31
N TYR A 53 2.26 -4.41 0.10
CA TYR A 53 2.32 -5.83 -0.23
C TYR A 53 3.76 -6.24 -0.49
N TYR A 54 4.19 -7.34 0.13
CA TYR A 54 5.52 -7.91 -0.05
C TYR A 54 5.40 -9.33 -0.58
N GLY A 55 5.66 -9.51 -1.87
CA GLY A 55 5.61 -10.83 -2.52
C GLY A 55 4.26 -11.22 -3.12
N MET A 56 3.34 -10.28 -3.27
CA MET A 56 2.09 -10.52 -4.00
C MET A 56 2.39 -10.72 -5.48
N ASP A 57 1.83 -11.78 -6.09
CA ASP A 57 2.09 -12.15 -7.48
C ASP A 57 0.82 -12.27 -8.35
N GLY A 58 -0.33 -11.88 -7.82
CA GLY A 58 -1.61 -11.98 -8.54
C GLY A 58 -2.30 -13.33 -8.42
N ASN A 59 -1.63 -14.37 -7.92
CA ASN A 59 -2.25 -15.66 -7.65
C ASN A 59 -3.07 -15.57 -6.35
N PRO A 60 -4.38 -15.92 -6.36
CA PRO A 60 -5.25 -15.80 -5.19
C PRO A 60 -4.78 -16.60 -3.97
N LYS A 61 -3.97 -17.63 -4.17
CA LYS A 61 -3.53 -18.55 -3.10
C LYS A 61 -2.12 -18.25 -2.59
N THR A 62 -1.35 -17.42 -3.24
CA THR A 62 0.01 -17.09 -2.81
C THR A 62 -0.03 -16.30 -1.52
N LYS A 63 0.70 -16.78 -0.51
CA LYS A 63 0.89 -16.05 0.76
C LYS A 63 1.88 -14.92 0.56
N PHE A 64 1.54 -13.76 1.10
CA PHE A 64 2.42 -12.59 1.12
C PHE A 64 2.27 -11.83 2.44
N LYS A 65 3.25 -10.98 2.72
CA LYS A 65 3.16 -10.08 3.88
C LYS A 65 2.42 -8.81 3.46
N LEU A 66 1.57 -8.33 4.37
CA LEU A 66 0.76 -7.13 4.19
C LEU A 66 0.92 -6.22 5.39
N ASP A 67 1.23 -4.94 5.13
CA ASP A 67 1.15 -3.89 6.13
C ASP A 67 0.00 -2.96 5.76
N ILE A 68 -0.85 -2.65 6.74
CA ILE A 68 -1.91 -1.65 6.61
C ILE A 68 -1.63 -0.56 7.62
N GLY A 69 -1.41 0.66 7.16
CA GLY A 69 -1.01 1.71 8.07
C GLY A 69 -1.04 3.12 7.52
N VAL A 70 -0.47 4.03 8.30
CA VAL A 70 -0.37 5.46 7.98
C VAL A 70 1.04 5.97 8.21
N PRO A 71 1.49 6.94 7.39
CA PRO A 71 2.71 7.68 7.71
C PRO A 71 2.49 8.51 8.98
N ILE A 72 3.55 8.62 9.77
CA ILE A 72 3.57 9.42 11.00
C ILE A 72 4.80 10.29 11.04
N GLN A 73 4.73 11.42 11.76
CA GLN A 73 5.83 12.38 11.85
C GLN A 73 7.05 11.76 12.52
N ASP A 74 6.88 11.20 13.71
CA ASP A 74 7.97 10.66 14.52
C ASP A 74 7.73 9.18 14.80
N LYS A 75 8.80 8.39 14.65
CA LYS A 75 8.75 6.97 14.97
C LYS A 75 8.59 6.77 16.47
N LYS A 76 7.62 5.95 16.85
CA LYS A 76 7.31 5.63 18.24
C LYS A 76 7.52 4.14 18.50
N ASN A 77 7.43 3.74 19.78
CA ASN A 77 7.42 2.33 20.13
C ASN A 77 6.17 1.64 19.61
N SER A 78 6.26 0.35 19.38
CA SER A 78 5.10 -0.46 19.02
C SER A 78 4.05 -0.44 20.13
N ILE A 79 2.78 -0.42 19.74
CA ILE A 79 1.63 -0.31 20.64
C ILE A 79 0.67 -1.47 20.34
N ASN A 80 0.47 -2.37 21.30
CA ASN A 80 -0.38 -3.55 21.15
C ASN A 80 0.04 -4.39 19.91
N GLU A 81 -0.89 -4.62 18.99
CA GLU A 81 -0.63 -5.35 17.73
C GLU A 81 -0.05 -4.46 16.61
N PHE A 82 0.12 -3.16 16.88
CA PHE A 82 0.59 -2.20 15.87
C PHE A 82 2.09 -1.94 16.02
N THR A 83 2.76 -1.80 14.88
CA THR A 83 4.20 -1.62 14.80
C THR A 83 4.54 -0.26 14.23
N SER A 84 5.50 0.43 14.82
CA SER A 84 6.11 1.63 14.26
C SER A 84 7.42 1.23 13.59
N LYS A 85 7.55 1.55 12.31
CA LYS A 85 8.74 1.18 11.53
C LYS A 85 9.04 2.23 10.46
N THR A 86 10.18 2.07 9.80
CA THR A 86 10.52 2.85 8.62
C THR A 86 9.98 2.18 7.37
N LEU A 87 9.18 2.90 6.60
CA LEU A 87 8.82 2.51 5.25
C LEU A 87 9.92 3.02 4.32
N GLU A 88 10.70 2.10 3.75
CA GLU A 88 11.90 2.46 3.00
C GLU A 88 11.59 3.21 1.71
N SER A 89 12.58 3.97 1.25
CA SER A 89 12.54 4.58 -0.09
C SER A 89 12.28 3.52 -1.15
N LEU A 90 11.43 3.84 -2.11
CA LEU A 90 11.03 2.92 -3.17
C LEU A 90 11.17 3.59 -4.53
N GLU A 91 11.96 2.99 -5.41
CA GLU A 91 11.91 3.31 -6.84
C GLU A 91 10.75 2.54 -7.46
N CYS A 92 9.82 3.23 -8.11
CA CYS A 92 8.57 2.61 -8.56
C CYS A 92 8.01 3.28 -9.80
N LEU A 93 7.23 2.51 -10.56
CA LEU A 93 6.31 3.04 -11.56
C LEU A 93 4.94 3.20 -10.91
N THR A 94 4.30 4.35 -11.08
CA THR A 94 3.03 4.67 -10.44
C THR A 94 1.92 4.89 -11.45
N LEU A 95 0.70 4.59 -11.02
CA LEU A 95 -0.53 4.85 -11.76
C LEU A 95 -1.62 5.28 -10.78
N ILE A 96 -2.37 6.32 -11.14
CA ILE A 96 -3.58 6.69 -10.41
C ILE A 96 -4.75 5.88 -10.97
N HIS A 97 -5.36 5.08 -10.10
CA HIS A 97 -6.57 4.33 -10.40
C HIS A 97 -7.79 5.12 -9.91
N ASN A 98 -8.68 5.45 -10.82
CA ASN A 98 -9.95 6.11 -10.48
C ASN A 98 -11.09 5.09 -10.56
N GLY A 99 -11.91 5.02 -9.52
CA GLY A 99 -13.07 4.15 -9.46
C GLY A 99 -12.93 2.96 -8.51
N THR A 100 -13.78 1.97 -8.72
CA THR A 100 -13.91 0.84 -7.80
C THR A 100 -12.65 -0.01 -7.70
N TRP A 101 -12.42 -0.59 -6.53
CA TRP A 101 -11.29 -1.49 -6.31
C TRP A 101 -11.41 -2.81 -7.06
N GLU A 102 -12.61 -3.19 -7.48
CA GLU A 102 -12.82 -4.38 -8.33
C GLU A 102 -12.07 -4.27 -9.65
N ASN A 103 -11.81 -3.05 -10.13
CA ASN A 103 -11.08 -2.79 -11.35
C ASN A 103 -9.57 -2.60 -11.14
N LEU A 104 -9.05 -2.66 -9.92
CA LEU A 104 -7.61 -2.58 -9.64
C LEU A 104 -6.78 -3.57 -10.48
N PRO A 105 -7.20 -4.83 -10.69
CA PRO A 105 -6.43 -5.77 -11.51
C PRO A 105 -6.13 -5.26 -12.92
N LYS A 106 -7.01 -4.46 -13.51
CA LYS A 106 -6.77 -3.86 -14.84
C LYS A 106 -5.62 -2.85 -14.79
N SER A 107 -5.60 -2.01 -13.76
CA SER A 107 -4.52 -1.03 -13.55
C SER A 107 -3.18 -1.71 -13.27
N TYR A 108 -3.18 -2.77 -12.46
CA TYR A 108 -1.97 -3.58 -12.25
C TYR A 108 -1.46 -4.19 -13.56
N SER A 109 -2.34 -4.71 -14.40
CA SER A 109 -1.96 -5.26 -15.69
C SER A 109 -1.31 -4.23 -16.61
N LEU A 110 -1.82 -3.00 -16.62
CA LEU A 110 -1.22 -1.90 -17.37
C LEU A 110 0.18 -1.55 -16.86
N LEU A 111 0.36 -1.48 -15.54
CA LEU A 111 1.68 -1.22 -14.94
C LEU A 111 2.68 -2.32 -15.27
N ILE A 112 2.29 -3.58 -15.11
CA ILE A 112 3.15 -4.74 -15.40
C ILE A 112 3.56 -4.75 -16.88
N ALA A 113 2.61 -4.47 -17.80
CA ALA A 113 2.90 -4.40 -19.23
C ALA A 113 3.95 -3.32 -19.55
N GLU A 114 3.82 -2.14 -18.96
CA GLU A 114 4.76 -1.04 -19.17
C GLU A 114 6.14 -1.35 -18.56
N ILE A 115 6.17 -1.92 -17.37
CA ILE A 115 7.43 -2.32 -16.71
C ILE A 115 8.15 -3.38 -17.57
N THR A 116 7.42 -4.39 -18.05
CA THR A 116 7.97 -5.44 -18.92
C THR A 116 8.54 -4.84 -20.21
N LYS A 117 7.78 -3.96 -20.85
CA LYS A 117 8.20 -3.28 -22.07
C LYS A 117 9.48 -2.45 -21.86
N SER A 118 9.63 -1.83 -20.71
CA SER A 118 10.82 -1.02 -20.39
C SER A 118 12.06 -1.85 -20.07
N GLY A 119 11.93 -3.16 -19.93
CA GLY A 119 13.03 -4.04 -19.52
C GLY A 119 13.39 -3.94 -18.04
N ARG A 120 12.60 -3.24 -17.23
CA ARG A 120 12.80 -3.14 -15.80
C ARG A 120 12.27 -4.38 -15.09
N MET A 121 12.75 -4.61 -13.88
CA MET A 121 12.36 -5.76 -13.07
C MET A 121 11.64 -5.32 -11.80
N LEU A 122 10.60 -6.05 -11.43
CA LEU A 122 9.88 -5.86 -10.18
C LEU A 122 10.74 -6.30 -8.99
N ASN A 123 10.64 -5.57 -7.87
CA ASN A 123 11.33 -5.93 -6.63
C ASN A 123 10.45 -6.70 -5.63
N GLY A 124 9.20 -7.01 -5.98
CA GLY A 124 8.27 -7.72 -5.13
C GLY A 124 7.44 -6.85 -4.19
N ILE A 125 7.65 -5.53 -4.19
CA ILE A 125 6.90 -4.59 -3.33
C ILE A 125 5.87 -3.86 -4.17
N ALA A 126 4.62 -3.85 -3.73
CA ALA A 126 3.56 -3.02 -4.28
C ALA A 126 2.94 -2.21 -3.15
N ARG A 127 2.55 -0.97 -3.43
CA ARG A 127 1.85 -0.11 -2.48
C ARG A 127 0.58 0.43 -3.12
N GLU A 128 -0.48 0.44 -2.34
CA GLU A 128 -1.72 1.13 -2.67
C GLU A 128 -1.92 2.26 -1.66
N ILE A 129 -2.01 3.48 -2.15
CA ILE A 129 -2.22 4.67 -1.34
C ILE A 129 -3.64 5.16 -1.62
N TYR A 130 -4.49 5.17 -0.59
CA TYR A 130 -5.90 5.50 -0.74
C TYR A 130 -6.12 6.99 -0.54
N ILE A 131 -6.08 7.72 -1.66
CA ILE A 131 -6.19 9.19 -1.69
C ILE A 131 -7.60 9.63 -1.34
N ASN A 132 -8.61 8.92 -1.88
CA ASN A 132 -10.01 9.15 -1.56
C ASN A 132 -10.76 7.83 -1.49
N ILE A 133 -11.53 7.64 -0.43
CA ILE A 133 -12.37 6.46 -0.23
C ILE A 133 -13.81 6.91 -0.03
N ASP A 134 -14.72 6.39 -0.84
CA ASP A 134 -16.15 6.62 -0.71
C ASP A 134 -16.87 5.26 -0.75
N PHE A 135 -17.26 4.75 0.41
CA PHE A 135 -17.94 3.46 0.51
C PHE A 135 -19.39 3.51 -0.01
N ASN A 136 -20.00 4.69 -0.09
CA ASN A 136 -21.35 4.85 -0.60
C ASN A 136 -21.39 4.98 -2.12
N ASN A 137 -20.34 5.56 -2.70
CA ASN A 137 -20.17 5.67 -4.15
C ASN A 137 -18.72 5.35 -4.54
N PRO A 138 -18.38 4.06 -4.67
CA PRO A 138 -17.00 3.63 -4.95
C PRO A 138 -16.39 4.16 -6.26
N ASP A 139 -17.20 4.66 -7.18
CA ASP A 139 -16.71 5.33 -8.39
C ASP A 139 -15.89 6.58 -8.08
N ASN A 140 -16.08 7.15 -6.88
CA ASN A 140 -15.30 8.30 -6.39
C ASN A 140 -13.96 7.91 -5.77
N ASN A 141 -13.65 6.64 -5.66
CA ASN A 141 -12.37 6.19 -5.10
C ASN A 141 -11.21 6.62 -5.99
N ILE A 142 -10.13 7.04 -5.34
CA ILE A 142 -8.86 7.39 -5.99
C ILE A 142 -7.76 6.64 -5.25
N THR A 143 -7.05 5.78 -5.96
CA THR A 143 -5.98 4.96 -5.41
C THR A 143 -4.71 5.15 -6.23
N GLU A 144 -3.61 5.55 -5.60
CA GLU A 144 -2.30 5.48 -6.26
C GLU A 144 -1.75 4.08 -6.09
N ILE A 145 -1.35 3.45 -7.20
CA ILE A 145 -0.63 2.18 -7.19
C ILE A 145 0.84 2.45 -7.46
N GLN A 146 1.71 1.91 -6.61
CA GLN A 146 3.16 1.97 -6.79
C GLN A 146 3.69 0.54 -6.94
N MET A 147 4.27 0.24 -8.09
CA MET A 147 4.95 -1.04 -8.35
C MET A 147 6.46 -0.83 -8.20
N GLY A 148 7.04 -1.44 -7.17
CA GLY A 148 8.46 -1.33 -6.86
C GLY A 148 9.35 -1.98 -7.91
N LEU A 149 10.45 -1.31 -8.21
CA LEU A 149 11.41 -1.72 -9.24
C LEU A 149 12.78 -1.96 -8.61
N ILE A 150 13.50 -2.93 -9.16
CA ILE A 150 14.92 -3.09 -8.86
C ILE A 150 15.65 -1.90 -9.48
N PRO A 151 16.47 -1.16 -8.71
CA PRO A 151 17.22 -0.03 -9.25
C PRO A 151 18.16 -0.46 -10.39
N ILE A 152 18.33 0.40 -11.38
CA ILE A 152 19.32 0.23 -12.43
C ILE A 152 20.70 0.53 -11.83
N GLN A 153 21.64 -0.38 -12.06
CA GLN A 153 23.03 -0.22 -11.65
C GLN A 153 23.86 0.50 -12.73
#